data_a9c1808bd992952a0fc0a64f8a9dc01d
#
_entry.id   a9c1808bd992952a0fc0a64f8a9dc01d
#
_cell.length_a   1.000
_cell.length_b   1.000
_cell.length_c   1.000
_cell.angle_alpha   90.00
_cell.angle_beta   90.00
_cell.angle_gamma   90.00
#
_symmetry.space_group_name_H-M   'P 1'
#
loop_
_entity.id
_entity.type
_entity.pdbx_description
1 polymer ?
#
loop_
_entity_poly.entity_id
_entity_poly.type
_entity_poly.pdbx_seq_one_letter_code
_entity_poly.pdbx_strand_id
1 'polypeptide(L)'
;MGLRTRPARALLSALGIAIGIATMIVVTGIPASSQAALLRRLTALGTNTLQATALPDQNPPAELPESAVGMVRRIGPVTAVSAVANTHSLVRRNDRTDPHDGSGLTVLASRLDLLSTINARIRTGSWLTEATASFPTVVLGSVAATRLGITELPAGRAAPQVMIGDSRFTVIGILATTPLSPDIDRSVLIGWAAARTTLRFGGHPTVLYVQCDEAQIEAVRGVLAETISPQRPGQVIVTRPSDALAAKRATESSFAVLFFALAGVALLVGGIGVANTMVVAVLERRAEIGLRRALGATRGQIRGQFLSESVVLATLGGLAGTALGLLVTVGYASWQAWPLVVPATSAVAGVGGAVAIGVLAGVYPCMRAARLTPTQALATV
;
A
#
# COMPACT_ATOMS: atom_id res chain seq x y z
N MET A 1 -30.61 0.46 36.79
CA MET A 1 -30.95 1.82 37.32
C MET A 1 -29.71 2.65 37.73
N GLY A 2 -28.52 2.08 37.93
CA GLY A 2 -27.32 2.81 38.37
C GLY A 2 -26.70 3.81 37.37
N LEU A 3 -26.90 3.63 36.08
CA LEU A 3 -26.40 4.52 35.03
C LEU A 3 -27.09 5.91 34.98
N ARG A 4 -28.22 6.09 35.66
CA ARG A 4 -29.00 7.34 35.64
C ARG A 4 -28.56 8.42 36.63
N THR A 5 -27.79 8.05 37.67
CA THR A 5 -27.46 9.00 38.75
C THR A 5 -26.28 9.93 38.44
N ARG A 6 -25.33 9.52 37.61
CA ARG A 6 -24.20 10.36 37.14
C ARG A 6 -23.74 9.99 35.73
N PRO A 7 -24.47 10.42 34.68
CA PRO A 7 -24.21 9.99 33.31
C PRO A 7 -22.86 10.45 32.76
N ALA A 8 -22.33 11.59 33.24
CA ALA A 8 -21.06 12.14 32.76
C ALA A 8 -19.84 11.23 33.03
N ARG A 9 -19.75 10.58 34.19
CA ARG A 9 -18.64 9.67 34.52
C ARG A 9 -18.73 8.38 33.73
N ALA A 10 -19.94 7.81 33.61
CA ALA A 10 -20.16 6.61 32.80
C ALA A 10 -19.81 6.86 31.31
N LEU A 11 -20.19 8.04 30.80
CA LEU A 11 -19.84 8.49 29.45
C LEU A 11 -18.31 8.62 29.26
N LEU A 12 -17.61 9.25 30.18
CA LEU A 12 -16.15 9.40 30.11
C LEU A 12 -15.42 8.06 30.11
N SER A 13 -15.87 7.10 30.95
CA SER A 13 -15.28 5.76 31.01
C SER A 13 -15.57 4.97 29.70
N ALA A 14 -16.82 5.04 29.20
CA ALA A 14 -17.20 4.41 27.94
C ALA A 14 -16.45 5.06 26.74
N LEU A 15 -16.23 6.38 26.77
CA LEU A 15 -15.49 7.10 25.76
C LEU A 15 -14.03 6.64 25.67
N GLY A 16 -13.35 6.40 26.80
CA GLY A 16 -11.98 5.87 26.80
C GLY A 16 -11.88 4.51 26.09
N ILE A 17 -12.82 3.60 26.38
CA ILE A 17 -12.90 2.30 25.70
C ILE A 17 -13.24 2.49 24.22
N ALA A 18 -14.18 3.39 23.91
CA ALA A 18 -14.59 3.66 22.55
C ALA A 18 -13.45 4.21 21.68
N ILE A 19 -12.65 5.14 22.21
CA ILE A 19 -11.48 5.67 21.49
C ILE A 19 -10.44 4.56 21.26
N GLY A 20 -10.15 3.72 22.26
CA GLY A 20 -9.19 2.63 22.10
C GLY A 20 -9.59 1.64 21.00
N ILE A 21 -10.88 1.25 20.97
CA ILE A 21 -11.40 0.35 19.95
C ILE A 21 -11.53 1.02 18.59
N ALA A 22 -11.96 2.26 18.52
CA ALA A 22 -11.99 3.02 17.28
C ALA A 22 -10.58 3.13 16.65
N THR A 23 -9.57 3.44 17.46
CA THR A 23 -8.18 3.49 17.02
C THR A 23 -7.73 2.13 16.48
N MET A 24 -8.05 1.02 17.16
CA MET A 24 -7.71 -0.32 16.71
C MET A 24 -8.32 -0.64 15.34
N ILE A 25 -9.59 -0.29 15.12
CA ILE A 25 -10.29 -0.53 13.85
C ILE A 25 -9.72 0.34 12.74
N VAL A 26 -9.45 1.61 12.99
CA VAL A 26 -8.86 2.54 12.02
C VAL A 26 -7.48 2.06 11.58
N VAL A 27 -6.65 1.67 12.56
CA VAL A 27 -5.26 1.20 12.31
C VAL A 27 -5.20 -0.12 11.54
N THR A 28 -6.22 -0.96 11.64
CA THR A 28 -6.32 -2.20 10.86
C THR A 28 -7.06 -2.00 9.54
N GLY A 29 -8.10 -1.19 9.53
CA GLY A 29 -8.99 -1.00 8.37
C GLY A 29 -8.38 -0.12 7.27
N ILE A 30 -7.71 0.99 7.62
CA ILE A 30 -7.10 1.88 6.63
C ILE A 30 -5.97 1.17 5.85
N PRO A 31 -4.97 0.52 6.49
CA PRO A 31 -3.95 -0.22 5.76
C PRO A 31 -4.51 -1.37 4.93
N ALA A 32 -5.50 -2.12 5.44
CA ALA A 32 -6.14 -3.20 4.70
C ALA A 32 -6.83 -2.68 3.43
N SER A 33 -7.55 -1.56 3.52
CA SER A 33 -8.21 -0.91 2.38
C SER A 33 -7.19 -0.37 1.37
N SER A 34 -6.11 0.24 1.84
CA SER A 34 -4.98 0.70 1.01
C SER A 34 -4.32 -0.46 0.27
N GLN A 35 -4.07 -1.57 0.98
CA GLN A 35 -3.48 -2.77 0.38
C GLN A 35 -4.38 -3.38 -0.69
N ALA A 36 -5.69 -3.45 -0.46
CA ALA A 36 -6.63 -3.95 -1.45
C ALA A 36 -6.72 -3.03 -2.68
N ALA A 37 -6.67 -1.70 -2.49
CA ALA A 37 -6.62 -0.74 -3.58
C ALA A 37 -5.39 -0.95 -4.46
N LEU A 38 -4.24 -1.23 -3.83
CA LEU A 38 -3.03 -1.52 -4.60
C LEU A 38 -3.10 -2.84 -5.33
N LEU A 39 -3.50 -3.92 -4.65
CA LEU A 39 -3.59 -5.22 -5.31
C LEU A 39 -4.46 -5.11 -6.56
N ARG A 40 -5.59 -4.39 -6.48
CA ARG A 40 -6.40 -4.10 -7.67
C ARG A 40 -5.63 -3.33 -8.76
N ARG A 41 -4.86 -2.32 -8.38
CA ARG A 41 -4.04 -1.55 -9.34
C ARG A 41 -2.92 -2.40 -9.92
N LEU A 42 -2.25 -3.21 -9.10
CA LEU A 42 -1.19 -4.11 -9.54
C LEU A 42 -1.72 -5.19 -10.48
N THR A 43 -2.86 -5.82 -10.15
CA THR A 43 -3.49 -6.81 -11.03
C THR A 43 -3.88 -6.19 -12.38
N ALA A 44 -4.34 -4.94 -12.39
CA ALA A 44 -4.64 -4.22 -13.63
C ALA A 44 -3.38 -3.81 -14.44
N LEU A 45 -2.22 -3.72 -13.78
CA LEU A 45 -0.93 -3.34 -14.40
C LEU A 45 -0.09 -4.55 -14.83
N GLY A 46 -0.48 -5.78 -14.45
CA GLY A 46 0.27 -7.01 -14.72
C GLY A 46 1.41 -7.23 -13.73
N THR A 47 1.14 -7.99 -12.68
CA THR A 47 2.15 -8.39 -11.67
C THR A 47 3.12 -9.45 -12.15
N ASN A 48 2.90 -9.97 -13.34
CA ASN A 48 3.59 -11.09 -13.95
C ASN A 48 4.80 -10.69 -14.81
N THR A 49 5.35 -9.48 -14.57
CA THR A 49 6.51 -8.98 -15.33
C THR A 49 7.79 -9.07 -14.50
N LEU A 50 8.84 -9.65 -15.08
CA LEU A 50 10.21 -9.64 -14.59
C LEU A 50 11.04 -8.66 -15.43
N GLN A 51 12.05 -8.05 -14.82
CA GLN A 51 13.05 -7.24 -15.49
C GLN A 51 14.41 -7.90 -15.32
N ALA A 52 15.14 -8.06 -16.40
CA ALA A 52 16.52 -8.50 -16.38
C ALA A 52 17.42 -7.39 -16.92
N THR A 53 18.39 -6.97 -16.11
CA THR A 53 19.35 -5.92 -16.42
C THR A 53 20.76 -6.43 -16.32
N ALA A 54 21.68 -5.85 -17.08
CA ALA A 54 23.08 -6.08 -16.88
C ALA A 54 23.55 -5.50 -15.53
N LEU A 55 24.47 -6.17 -14.86
CA LEU A 55 25.06 -5.68 -13.61
C LEU A 55 25.80 -4.36 -13.87
N PRO A 56 25.47 -3.28 -13.15
CA PRO A 56 26.15 -2.00 -13.30
C PRO A 56 27.60 -2.10 -12.81
N ASP A 57 28.42 -1.13 -13.19
CA ASP A 57 29.79 -0.92 -12.70
C ASP A 57 30.80 -2.05 -13.00
N GLN A 58 30.57 -2.81 -14.07
CA GLN A 58 31.55 -3.77 -14.58
C GLN A 58 32.54 -3.07 -15.53
N ASN A 59 33.81 -3.49 -15.49
CA ASN A 59 34.82 -3.06 -16.43
C ASN A 59 35.43 -4.28 -17.14
N PRO A 60 35.17 -4.52 -18.44
CA PRO A 60 34.29 -3.74 -19.32
C PRO A 60 32.81 -3.82 -18.93
N PRO A 61 31.97 -2.83 -19.34
CA PRO A 61 30.55 -2.84 -19.05
C PRO A 61 29.89 -4.13 -19.49
N ALA A 62 29.03 -4.70 -18.63
CA ALA A 62 28.30 -5.90 -18.97
C ALA A 62 27.20 -5.55 -19.98
N GLU A 63 27.18 -6.25 -21.11
CA GLU A 63 26.17 -6.10 -22.15
C GLU A 63 25.33 -7.37 -22.25
N LEU A 64 24.00 -7.21 -22.38
CA LEU A 64 23.15 -8.35 -22.63
C LEU A 64 23.28 -8.77 -24.10
N PRO A 65 23.34 -10.07 -24.41
CA PRO A 65 23.43 -10.52 -25.79
C PRO A 65 22.22 -10.08 -26.62
N GLU A 66 22.43 -9.75 -27.88
CA GLU A 66 21.34 -9.40 -28.81
C GLU A 66 20.35 -10.56 -28.98
N SER A 67 20.84 -11.80 -28.87
CA SER A 67 20.03 -13.03 -28.92
C SER A 67 19.19 -13.28 -27.69
N ALA A 68 19.40 -12.56 -26.57
CA ALA A 68 18.74 -12.78 -25.29
C ALA A 68 17.21 -12.83 -25.39
N VAL A 69 16.59 -11.92 -26.16
CA VAL A 69 15.14 -11.91 -26.38
C VAL A 69 14.65 -13.22 -26.98
N GLY A 70 15.38 -13.73 -28.00
CA GLY A 70 15.06 -15.00 -28.66
C GLY A 70 15.25 -16.23 -27.77
N MET A 71 16.24 -16.20 -26.89
CA MET A 71 16.49 -17.28 -25.93
C MET A 71 15.42 -17.33 -24.83
N VAL A 72 15.09 -16.19 -24.23
CA VAL A 72 14.08 -16.07 -23.17
C VAL A 72 12.69 -16.44 -23.68
N ARG A 73 12.34 -16.08 -24.92
CA ARG A 73 11.05 -16.43 -25.53
C ARG A 73 10.81 -17.95 -25.62
N ARG A 74 11.85 -18.76 -25.55
CA ARG A 74 11.75 -20.25 -25.59
C ARG A 74 11.46 -20.87 -24.23
N ILE A 75 11.47 -20.10 -23.14
CA ILE A 75 11.09 -20.58 -21.81
C ILE A 75 9.56 -20.78 -21.83
N GLY A 76 9.10 -22.01 -21.60
CA GLY A 76 7.69 -22.39 -21.79
C GLY A 76 6.65 -21.47 -21.13
N PRO A 77 6.80 -21.09 -19.86
CA PRO A 77 5.85 -20.20 -19.16
C PRO A 77 5.92 -18.73 -19.59
N VAL A 78 6.88 -18.34 -20.43
CA VAL A 78 7.03 -16.95 -20.88
C VAL A 78 6.00 -16.64 -21.98
N THR A 79 5.18 -15.63 -21.76
CA THR A 79 4.11 -15.21 -22.66
C THR A 79 4.53 -14.08 -23.60
N ALA A 80 5.37 -13.15 -23.11
CA ALA A 80 5.90 -12.06 -23.92
C ALA A 80 7.30 -11.65 -23.44
N VAL A 81 8.14 -11.21 -24.37
CA VAL A 81 9.49 -10.69 -24.07
C VAL A 81 9.73 -9.48 -24.94
N SER A 82 10.17 -8.39 -24.32
CA SER A 82 10.63 -7.22 -25.05
C SER A 82 11.93 -6.69 -24.46
N ALA A 83 12.56 -5.78 -25.19
CA ALA A 83 13.81 -5.20 -24.75
C ALA A 83 13.85 -3.69 -25.04
N VAL A 84 14.54 -3.01 -24.16
CA VAL A 84 15.00 -1.64 -24.39
C VAL A 84 16.51 -1.56 -24.24
N ALA A 85 17.10 -0.56 -24.87
CA ALA A 85 18.51 -0.32 -24.79
C ALA A 85 18.80 1.16 -24.62
N ASN A 86 19.67 1.49 -23.68
CA ASN A 86 20.13 2.86 -23.50
C ASN A 86 21.06 3.22 -24.68
N THR A 87 20.73 4.29 -25.38
CA THR A 87 21.55 4.80 -26.49
C THR A 87 22.66 5.73 -26.05
N HIS A 88 22.71 6.08 -24.76
CA HIS A 88 23.62 7.07 -24.18
C HIS A 88 23.58 8.44 -24.86
N SER A 89 22.53 8.70 -25.63
CA SER A 89 22.30 9.98 -26.31
C SER A 89 21.51 10.92 -25.41
N LEU A 90 21.81 12.21 -25.49
CA LEU A 90 21.07 13.24 -24.77
C LEU A 90 19.89 13.73 -25.59
N VAL A 91 18.76 13.98 -24.93
CA VAL A 91 17.57 14.56 -25.53
C VAL A 91 17.35 15.98 -25.01
N ARG A 92 17.02 16.89 -25.90
CA ARG A 92 16.71 18.30 -25.60
C ARG A 92 15.49 18.78 -26.34
N ARG A 93 14.84 19.81 -25.82
CA ARG A 93 13.60 20.33 -26.39
C ARG A 93 13.75 20.86 -27.81
N ASN A 94 14.86 21.56 -28.08
CA ASN A 94 15.16 22.17 -29.38
C ASN A 94 16.68 22.40 -29.51
N ASP A 95 17.09 22.98 -30.61
CA ASP A 95 18.49 23.31 -30.95
C ASP A 95 19.08 24.49 -30.17
N ARG A 96 18.24 25.27 -29.45
CA ARG A 96 18.67 26.41 -28.61
C ARG A 96 19.01 26.00 -27.17
N THR A 97 18.62 24.81 -26.76
CA THR A 97 18.97 24.26 -25.44
C THR A 97 20.44 23.81 -25.46
N ASP A 98 21.15 23.97 -24.35
CA ASP A 98 22.54 23.52 -24.21
C ASP A 98 22.68 22.05 -24.67
N PRO A 99 23.64 21.76 -25.59
CA PRO A 99 23.88 20.39 -26.03
C PRO A 99 24.20 19.39 -24.91
N HIS A 100 24.71 19.85 -23.78
CA HIS A 100 25.05 19.02 -22.62
C HIS A 100 23.91 18.89 -21.60
N ASP A 101 22.82 19.65 -21.75
CA ASP A 101 21.63 19.51 -20.89
C ASP A 101 20.74 18.39 -21.42
N GLY A 102 20.90 17.19 -20.87
CA GLY A 102 20.05 16.03 -21.15
C GLY A 102 18.71 16.05 -20.43
N SER A 103 18.35 17.15 -19.74
CA SER A 103 17.08 17.29 -18.97
C SER A 103 16.82 16.15 -17.97
N GLY A 104 17.85 15.36 -17.62
CA GLY A 104 17.73 14.17 -16.77
C GLY A 104 16.82 13.09 -17.36
N LEU A 105 16.74 13.02 -18.68
CA LEU A 105 15.96 12.05 -19.44
C LEU A 105 16.89 11.03 -20.11
N THR A 106 16.37 9.81 -20.30
CA THR A 106 17.09 8.73 -20.97
C THR A 106 16.49 8.49 -22.36
N VAL A 107 17.35 8.29 -23.35
CA VAL A 107 16.92 7.90 -24.68
C VAL A 107 17.08 6.38 -24.84
N LEU A 108 15.97 5.69 -25.02
CA LEU A 108 15.92 4.24 -25.13
C LEU A 108 15.52 3.80 -26.53
N ALA A 109 16.33 2.97 -27.16
CA ALA A 109 15.87 2.16 -28.29
C ALA A 109 14.89 1.11 -27.77
N SER A 110 13.75 0.98 -28.42
CA SER A 110 12.65 0.10 -28.00
C SER A 110 12.27 -0.86 -29.11
N ARG A 111 11.92 -2.09 -28.74
CA ARG A 111 11.23 -3.04 -29.62
C ARG A 111 9.74 -2.70 -29.68
N LEU A 112 9.07 -3.14 -30.73
CA LEU A 112 7.65 -2.82 -30.99
C LEU A 112 6.70 -3.46 -29.98
N ASP A 113 7.07 -4.62 -29.47
CA ASP A 113 6.31 -5.40 -28.49
C ASP A 113 6.44 -4.88 -27.04
N LEU A 114 7.21 -3.82 -26.79
CA LEU A 114 7.38 -3.25 -25.45
C LEU A 114 6.05 -2.83 -24.81
N LEU A 115 5.21 -2.11 -25.57
CA LEU A 115 3.95 -1.56 -25.05
C LEU A 115 3.06 -2.67 -24.45
N SER A 116 2.88 -3.77 -25.17
CA SER A 116 2.10 -4.93 -24.71
C SER A 116 2.78 -5.70 -23.58
N THR A 117 4.11 -5.86 -23.65
CA THR A 117 4.87 -6.61 -22.63
C THR A 117 4.85 -5.97 -21.26
N ILE A 118 4.85 -4.64 -21.17
CA ILE A 118 4.78 -3.91 -19.89
C ILE A 118 3.37 -3.42 -19.54
N ASN A 119 2.35 -3.83 -20.32
CA ASN A 119 0.95 -3.36 -20.18
C ASN A 119 0.81 -1.84 -20.18
N ALA A 120 1.68 -1.14 -20.90
CA ALA A 120 1.61 0.32 -21.02
C ALA A 120 0.49 0.74 -21.95
N ARG A 121 0.03 1.99 -21.80
CA ARG A 121 -1.01 2.58 -22.65
C ARG A 121 -0.55 3.90 -23.24
N ILE A 122 -1.02 4.18 -24.44
CA ILE A 122 -0.84 5.49 -25.07
C ILE A 122 -1.87 6.45 -24.47
N ARG A 123 -1.42 7.63 -24.06
CA ARG A 123 -2.28 8.73 -23.62
C ARG A 123 -2.78 9.56 -24.81
N THR A 124 -1.88 9.91 -25.71
CA THR A 124 -2.17 10.67 -26.94
C THR A 124 -1.24 10.22 -28.06
N GLY A 125 -1.72 10.25 -29.31
CA GLY A 125 -0.96 9.83 -30.48
C GLY A 125 -0.97 8.32 -30.71
N SER A 126 0.13 7.76 -31.23
CA SER A 126 0.27 6.35 -31.58
C SER A 126 1.58 5.76 -31.05
N TRP A 127 1.62 4.44 -30.93
CA TRP A 127 2.86 3.69 -30.67
C TRP A 127 3.69 3.53 -31.94
N LEU A 128 4.95 3.14 -31.76
CA LEU A 128 5.85 2.77 -32.84
C LEU A 128 5.28 1.58 -33.64
N THR A 129 5.28 1.70 -34.96
CA THR A 129 4.96 0.63 -35.89
C THR A 129 6.22 0.23 -36.66
N GLU A 130 6.18 -0.85 -37.43
CA GLU A 130 7.32 -1.25 -38.28
C GLU A 130 7.76 -0.11 -39.20
N ALA A 131 6.80 0.62 -39.77
CA ALA A 131 7.09 1.77 -40.61
C ALA A 131 7.76 2.89 -39.83
N THR A 132 7.14 3.36 -38.76
CA THR A 132 7.64 4.50 -37.96
C THR A 132 8.93 4.19 -37.19
N ALA A 133 9.16 2.94 -36.80
CA ALA A 133 10.36 2.54 -36.05
C ALA A 133 11.66 2.62 -36.86
N SER A 134 11.57 2.73 -38.17
CA SER A 134 12.72 2.90 -39.06
C SER A 134 13.05 4.37 -39.35
N PHE A 135 12.15 5.29 -38.99
CA PHE A 135 12.31 6.72 -39.17
C PHE A 135 12.63 7.45 -37.85
N PRO A 136 13.11 8.70 -37.92
CA PRO A 136 13.40 9.51 -36.73
C PRO A 136 12.10 9.95 -36.03
N THR A 137 11.39 9.00 -35.43
CA THR A 137 10.18 9.19 -34.65
C THR A 137 10.39 8.74 -33.22
N VAL A 138 9.69 9.39 -32.29
CA VAL A 138 9.78 9.08 -30.86
C VAL A 138 8.42 9.02 -30.19
N VAL A 139 8.33 8.21 -29.15
CA VAL A 139 7.25 8.21 -28.17
C VAL A 139 7.82 8.66 -26.82
N LEU A 140 7.15 9.62 -26.17
CA LEU A 140 7.58 10.17 -24.90
C LEU A 140 6.95 9.41 -23.73
N GLY A 141 7.73 9.09 -22.72
CA GLY A 141 7.20 8.70 -21.43
C GLY A 141 6.46 9.87 -20.74
N SER A 142 5.62 9.61 -19.77
CA SER A 142 4.75 10.62 -19.14
C SER A 142 5.54 11.76 -18.50
N VAL A 143 6.64 11.45 -17.80
CA VAL A 143 7.54 12.42 -17.17
C VAL A 143 8.39 13.13 -18.22
N ALA A 144 8.86 12.41 -19.26
CA ALA A 144 9.63 13.00 -20.34
C ALA A 144 8.81 14.05 -21.10
N ALA A 145 7.54 13.75 -21.38
CA ALA A 145 6.61 14.69 -22.02
C ALA A 145 6.48 15.99 -21.22
N THR A 146 6.32 15.88 -19.89
CA THR A 146 6.21 17.04 -19.00
C THR A 146 7.49 17.86 -18.96
N ARG A 147 8.67 17.22 -18.84
CA ARG A 147 9.96 17.90 -18.79
C ARG A 147 10.33 18.61 -20.09
N LEU A 148 9.97 18.00 -21.22
CA LEU A 148 10.17 18.60 -22.54
C LEU A 148 9.09 19.64 -22.90
N GLY A 149 8.08 19.85 -22.04
CA GLY A 149 6.98 20.78 -22.31
C GLY A 149 6.09 20.35 -23.49
N ILE A 150 5.97 19.05 -23.74
CA ILE A 150 5.13 18.46 -24.80
C ILE A 150 4.08 17.56 -24.14
N THR A 151 3.06 18.16 -23.56
CA THR A 151 2.02 17.43 -22.81
C THR A 151 0.89 16.93 -23.70
N GLU A 152 0.71 17.52 -24.88
CA GLU A 152 -0.34 17.18 -25.84
C GLU A 152 0.20 17.15 -27.26
N LEU A 153 -0.40 16.34 -28.10
CA LEU A 153 -0.12 16.30 -29.54
C LEU A 153 -1.29 16.99 -30.26
N PRO A 154 -1.03 18.16 -30.90
CA PRO A 154 -2.09 18.90 -31.56
C PRO A 154 -2.60 18.16 -32.79
N ALA A 155 -3.90 17.89 -32.85
CA ALA A 155 -4.53 17.32 -34.03
C ALA A 155 -4.55 18.37 -35.16
N GLY A 156 -4.18 17.98 -36.37
CA GLY A 156 -4.22 18.85 -37.56
C GLY A 156 -3.11 19.90 -37.65
N ARG A 157 -2.11 19.87 -36.76
CA ARG A 157 -0.90 20.71 -36.82
C ARG A 157 0.35 19.85 -36.99
N ALA A 158 1.47 20.47 -37.37
CA ALA A 158 2.75 19.78 -37.42
C ALA A 158 3.10 19.19 -36.05
N ALA A 159 3.45 17.91 -36.04
CA ALA A 159 3.84 17.22 -34.80
C ALA A 159 5.08 17.88 -34.20
N PRO A 160 5.14 18.02 -32.86
CA PRO A 160 6.31 18.60 -32.21
C PRO A 160 7.54 17.73 -32.43
N GLN A 161 8.71 18.40 -32.44
CA GLN A 161 10.00 17.73 -32.62
C GLN A 161 10.87 17.92 -31.38
N VAL A 162 11.77 16.98 -31.15
CA VAL A 162 12.82 17.02 -30.14
C VAL A 162 14.16 16.74 -30.79
N MET A 163 15.23 17.21 -30.19
CA MET A 163 16.59 16.93 -30.62
C MET A 163 17.15 15.77 -29.81
N ILE A 164 17.70 14.76 -30.47
CA ILE A 164 18.45 13.67 -29.85
C ILE A 164 19.82 13.65 -30.51
N GLY A 165 20.85 13.93 -29.72
CA GLY A 165 22.16 14.27 -30.30
C GLY A 165 22.01 15.44 -31.27
N ASP A 166 22.45 15.25 -32.52
CA ASP A 166 22.36 16.26 -33.58
C ASP A 166 21.19 16.05 -34.56
N SER A 167 20.32 15.08 -34.27
CA SER A 167 19.23 14.72 -35.14
C SER A 167 17.86 15.15 -34.60
N ARG A 168 16.96 15.58 -35.48
CA ARG A 168 15.57 15.91 -35.13
C ARG A 168 14.69 14.70 -35.19
N PHE A 169 13.91 14.48 -34.16
CA PHE A 169 12.94 13.39 -34.05
C PHE A 169 11.52 13.94 -33.87
N THR A 170 10.58 13.38 -34.60
CA THR A 170 9.17 13.76 -34.55
C THR A 170 8.46 12.98 -33.45
N VAL A 171 7.77 13.68 -32.55
CA VAL A 171 6.99 13.05 -31.47
C VAL A 171 5.66 12.54 -32.05
N ILE A 172 5.46 11.24 -32.01
CA ILE A 172 4.25 10.58 -32.55
C ILE A 172 3.30 10.09 -31.47
N GLY A 173 3.77 9.98 -30.23
CA GLY A 173 2.94 9.51 -29.11
C GLY A 173 3.47 9.92 -27.76
N ILE A 174 2.59 9.88 -26.75
CA ILE A 174 2.90 10.10 -25.35
C ILE A 174 2.27 8.97 -24.56
N LEU A 175 3.06 8.31 -23.70
CA LEU A 175 2.58 7.24 -22.82
C LEU A 175 1.77 7.80 -21.65
N ALA A 176 0.79 7.02 -21.20
CA ALA A 176 0.25 7.15 -19.87
C ALA A 176 1.31 6.72 -18.84
N THR A 177 1.15 7.11 -17.58
CA THR A 177 2.07 6.74 -16.49
C THR A 177 2.16 5.21 -16.33
N THR A 178 3.39 4.70 -16.21
CA THR A 178 3.71 3.28 -16.05
C THR A 178 4.28 3.00 -14.66
N PRO A 179 3.45 2.77 -13.63
CA PRO A 179 3.90 2.69 -12.24
C PRO A 179 4.90 1.56 -11.94
N LEU A 180 4.86 0.46 -12.69
CA LEU A 180 5.81 -0.66 -12.57
C LEU A 180 7.11 -0.46 -13.35
N SER A 181 7.18 0.57 -14.19
CA SER A 181 8.36 0.88 -14.99
C SER A 181 8.61 2.39 -15.02
N PRO A 182 8.94 3.01 -13.87
CA PRO A 182 9.13 4.45 -13.77
C PRO A 182 10.28 4.97 -14.64
N ASP A 183 11.21 4.10 -15.01
CA ASP A 183 12.30 4.44 -15.92
C ASP A 183 11.77 4.70 -17.34
N ILE A 184 10.74 3.99 -17.78
CA ILE A 184 10.05 4.23 -19.05
C ILE A 184 9.34 5.59 -19.04
N ASP A 185 8.75 5.99 -17.91
CA ASP A 185 8.11 7.30 -17.76
C ASP A 185 9.11 8.47 -17.97
N ARG A 186 10.38 8.27 -17.60
CA ARG A 186 11.46 9.26 -17.76
C ARG A 186 12.21 9.13 -19.08
N SER A 187 11.76 8.25 -19.96
CA SER A 187 12.48 7.93 -21.18
C SER A 187 11.81 8.51 -22.43
N VAL A 188 12.64 8.75 -23.43
CA VAL A 188 12.24 9.00 -24.81
C VAL A 188 12.49 7.71 -25.60
N LEU A 189 11.45 7.12 -26.15
CA LEU A 189 11.48 5.83 -26.81
C LEU A 189 11.58 6.01 -28.33
N ILE A 190 12.57 5.41 -28.93
CA ILE A 190 12.80 5.42 -30.38
C ILE A 190 12.81 3.99 -30.93
N GLY A 191 12.51 3.84 -32.22
CA GLY A 191 12.57 2.53 -32.85
C GLY A 191 14.00 1.96 -32.87
N TRP A 192 14.13 0.64 -32.70
CA TRP A 192 15.41 -0.06 -32.68
C TRP A 192 16.23 0.17 -33.96
N ALA A 193 15.58 0.16 -35.12
CA ALA A 193 16.21 0.41 -36.42
C ALA A 193 16.69 1.86 -36.55
N ALA A 194 15.84 2.83 -36.17
CA ALA A 194 16.22 4.25 -36.17
C ALA A 194 17.39 4.53 -35.21
N ALA A 195 17.44 3.88 -34.06
CA ALA A 195 18.56 4.01 -33.13
C ALA A 195 19.89 3.55 -33.75
N ARG A 196 19.89 2.40 -34.42
CA ARG A 196 21.08 1.86 -35.10
C ARG A 196 21.59 2.78 -36.18
N THR A 197 20.69 3.33 -37.01
CA THR A 197 21.07 4.18 -38.15
C THR A 197 21.46 5.59 -37.75
N THR A 198 20.77 6.18 -36.76
CA THR A 198 20.91 7.62 -36.44
C THR A 198 21.83 7.90 -35.26
N LEU A 199 21.87 7.01 -34.23
CA LEU A 199 22.55 7.26 -32.97
C LEU A 199 23.79 6.37 -32.72
N ARG A 200 24.27 5.63 -33.74
CA ARG A 200 25.42 4.71 -33.63
C ARG A 200 25.25 3.68 -32.51
N PHE A 201 24.03 3.25 -32.26
CA PHE A 201 23.70 2.30 -31.21
C PHE A 201 24.20 0.89 -31.57
N GLY A 202 24.92 0.22 -30.65
CA GLY A 202 25.55 -1.09 -30.86
C GLY A 202 24.59 -2.27 -30.97
N GLY A 203 23.32 -2.12 -30.61
CA GLY A 203 22.31 -3.17 -30.75
C GLY A 203 22.13 -4.06 -29.52
N HIS A 204 22.90 -3.83 -28.44
CA HIS A 204 22.81 -4.62 -27.22
C HIS A 204 21.69 -4.11 -26.30
N PRO A 205 20.80 -5.00 -25.82
CA PRO A 205 19.79 -4.63 -24.83
C PRO A 205 20.44 -4.20 -23.52
N THR A 206 19.85 -3.23 -22.82
CA THR A 206 20.23 -2.91 -21.43
C THR A 206 19.22 -3.47 -20.43
N VAL A 207 17.95 -3.56 -20.83
CA VAL A 207 16.87 -4.14 -20.00
C VAL A 207 16.01 -5.04 -20.85
N LEU A 208 15.75 -6.24 -20.36
CA LEU A 208 14.71 -7.13 -20.87
C LEU A 208 13.50 -7.08 -19.95
N TYR A 209 12.31 -6.93 -20.53
CA TYR A 209 11.04 -7.10 -19.87
C TYR A 209 10.46 -8.45 -20.27
N VAL A 210 10.13 -9.27 -19.28
CA VAL A 210 9.66 -10.64 -19.49
C VAL A 210 8.33 -10.80 -18.80
N GLN A 211 7.28 -11.08 -19.56
CA GLN A 211 5.98 -11.42 -19.04
C GLN A 211 5.82 -12.93 -19.05
N CYS A 212 5.35 -13.51 -17.93
CA CYS A 212 5.18 -14.95 -17.80
C CYS A 212 3.91 -15.30 -17.01
N ASP A 213 3.59 -16.59 -16.95
CA ASP A 213 2.50 -17.08 -16.11
C ASP A 213 2.84 -16.79 -14.63
N GLU A 214 1.88 -16.17 -13.92
CA GLU A 214 2.06 -15.76 -12.52
C GLU A 214 2.35 -16.95 -11.59
N ALA A 215 1.75 -18.12 -11.87
CA ALA A 215 1.99 -19.32 -11.10
C ALA A 215 3.42 -19.86 -11.21
N GLN A 216 4.14 -19.49 -12.27
CA GLN A 216 5.49 -19.99 -12.56
C GLN A 216 6.57 -18.90 -12.55
N ILE A 217 6.24 -17.70 -12.04
CA ILE A 217 7.14 -16.56 -12.09
C ILE A 217 8.46 -16.78 -11.35
N GLU A 218 8.44 -17.48 -10.21
CA GLU A 218 9.67 -17.79 -9.47
C GLU A 218 10.52 -18.84 -10.17
N ALA A 219 9.91 -19.82 -10.83
CA ALA A 219 10.63 -20.79 -11.65
C ALA A 219 11.30 -20.11 -12.85
N VAL A 220 10.60 -19.20 -13.53
CA VAL A 220 11.16 -18.40 -14.63
C VAL A 220 12.28 -17.52 -14.12
N ARG A 221 12.08 -16.83 -12.98
CA ARG A 221 13.11 -16.00 -12.36
C ARG A 221 14.41 -16.75 -12.09
N GLY A 222 14.29 -17.98 -11.60
CA GLY A 222 15.45 -18.83 -11.27
C GLY A 222 16.33 -19.20 -12.47
N VAL A 223 15.74 -19.34 -13.67
CA VAL A 223 16.47 -19.76 -14.89
C VAL A 223 16.79 -18.59 -15.83
N LEU A 224 16.26 -17.40 -15.56
CA LEU A 224 16.30 -16.29 -16.50
C LEU A 224 17.74 -15.77 -16.72
N ALA A 225 18.53 -15.63 -15.67
CA ALA A 225 19.91 -15.15 -15.76
C ALA A 225 20.79 -16.09 -16.58
N GLU A 226 20.69 -17.39 -16.33
CA GLU A 226 21.42 -18.43 -17.08
C GLU A 226 20.98 -18.51 -18.55
N THR A 227 19.70 -18.29 -18.82
CA THR A 227 19.17 -18.26 -20.19
C THR A 227 19.65 -17.03 -20.95
N ILE A 228 19.70 -15.85 -20.31
CA ILE A 228 20.13 -14.58 -20.94
C ILE A 228 21.63 -14.60 -21.22
N SER A 229 22.42 -15.03 -20.25
CA SER A 229 23.88 -15.03 -20.36
C SER A 229 24.46 -16.36 -19.83
N PRO A 230 24.45 -17.43 -20.62
CA PRO A 230 24.95 -18.73 -20.20
C PRO A 230 26.42 -18.73 -19.76
N GLN A 231 27.21 -17.83 -20.36
CA GLN A 231 28.64 -17.72 -20.07
C GLN A 231 28.91 -16.95 -18.77
N ARG A 232 28.08 -15.99 -18.40
CA ARG A 232 28.26 -15.11 -17.25
C ARG A 232 26.92 -14.77 -16.57
N PRO A 233 26.22 -15.76 -16.04
CA PRO A 233 24.89 -15.53 -15.44
C PRO A 233 24.93 -14.57 -14.26
N GLY A 234 26.04 -14.51 -13.52
CA GLY A 234 26.24 -13.56 -12.42
C GLY A 234 26.33 -12.08 -12.82
N GLN A 235 26.40 -11.78 -14.13
CA GLN A 235 26.34 -10.41 -14.65
C GLN A 235 24.91 -9.94 -15.00
N VAL A 236 23.90 -10.77 -14.74
CA VAL A 236 22.48 -10.46 -14.99
C VAL A 236 21.74 -10.37 -13.67
N ILE A 237 21.14 -9.23 -13.41
CA ILE A 237 20.26 -9.01 -12.25
C ILE A 237 18.82 -9.20 -12.71
N VAL A 238 18.10 -10.11 -12.05
CA VAL A 238 16.67 -10.32 -12.31
C VAL A 238 15.85 -9.75 -11.15
N THR A 239 15.00 -8.76 -11.44
CA THR A 239 14.14 -8.11 -10.48
C THR A 239 12.67 -8.28 -10.85
N ARG A 240 11.81 -8.27 -9.85
CA ARG A 240 10.36 -8.19 -10.03
C ARG A 240 9.90 -6.82 -9.51
N PRO A 241 9.47 -5.89 -10.37
CA PRO A 241 9.10 -4.54 -9.96
C PRO A 241 8.00 -4.50 -8.89
N SER A 242 7.10 -5.49 -8.88
CA SER A 242 6.07 -5.63 -7.85
C SER A 242 6.65 -5.91 -6.45
N ASP A 243 7.81 -6.57 -6.32
CA ASP A 243 8.42 -6.86 -5.02
C ASP A 243 8.98 -5.60 -4.35
N ALA A 244 9.51 -4.67 -5.12
CA ALA A 244 9.97 -3.37 -4.62
C ALA A 244 8.80 -2.55 -4.04
N LEU A 245 7.63 -2.62 -4.67
CA LEU A 245 6.40 -2.04 -4.16
C LEU A 245 5.88 -2.74 -2.90
N ALA A 246 6.03 -4.06 -2.81
CA ALA A 246 5.68 -4.84 -1.62
C ALA A 246 6.62 -4.54 -0.45
N ALA A 247 7.93 -4.44 -0.69
CA ALA A 247 8.94 -4.11 0.31
C ALA A 247 8.76 -2.70 0.90
N LYS A 248 8.45 -1.70 0.07
CA LYS A 248 8.13 -0.34 0.53
C LYS A 248 6.99 -0.33 1.54
N ARG A 249 6.02 -1.23 1.41
CA ARG A 249 4.85 -1.34 2.29
C ARG A 249 5.08 -2.13 3.54
N ALA A 250 5.97 -3.12 3.52
CA ALA A 250 6.40 -3.79 4.75
C ALA A 250 6.98 -2.78 5.73
N THR A 251 7.64 -1.73 5.24
CA THR A 251 8.14 -0.61 6.06
C THR A 251 6.98 0.23 6.64
N GLU A 252 5.92 0.46 5.87
CA GLU A 252 4.74 1.19 6.35
C GLU A 252 3.96 0.42 7.42
N SER A 253 3.97 -0.93 7.40
CA SER A 253 3.30 -1.76 8.41
C SER A 253 3.96 -1.71 9.79
N SER A 254 5.23 -1.31 9.88
CA SER A 254 5.93 -1.18 11.17
C SER A 254 5.31 -0.11 12.08
N PHE A 255 4.68 0.90 11.51
CA PHE A 255 3.93 1.91 12.28
C PHE A 255 2.64 1.34 12.90
N ALA A 256 2.08 0.27 12.35
CA ALA A 256 0.88 -0.36 12.91
C ALA A 256 1.11 -0.86 14.34
N VAL A 257 2.30 -1.38 14.65
CA VAL A 257 2.67 -1.85 15.99
C VAL A 257 2.61 -0.71 17.02
N LEU A 258 3.10 0.47 16.66
CA LEU A 258 3.06 1.67 17.50
C LEU A 258 1.61 2.09 17.80
N PHE A 259 0.75 2.07 16.80
CA PHE A 259 -0.66 2.41 16.97
C PHE A 259 -1.42 1.35 17.77
N PHE A 260 -1.09 0.06 17.64
CA PHE A 260 -1.65 -0.98 18.49
C PHE A 260 -1.23 -0.80 19.96
N ALA A 261 0.00 -0.41 20.22
CA ALA A 261 0.45 -0.08 21.57
C ALA A 261 -0.34 1.12 22.14
N LEU A 262 -0.54 2.16 21.34
CA LEU A 262 -1.34 3.32 21.73
C LEU A 262 -2.81 2.96 22.00
N ALA A 263 -3.41 2.12 21.15
CA ALA A 263 -4.75 1.59 21.38
C ALA A 263 -4.84 0.78 22.67
N GLY A 264 -3.81 -0.03 22.97
CA GLY A 264 -3.69 -0.77 24.22
C GLY A 264 -3.65 0.16 25.44
N VAL A 265 -2.88 1.23 25.39
CA VAL A 265 -2.83 2.26 26.46
C VAL A 265 -4.21 2.93 26.61
N ALA A 266 -4.87 3.31 25.53
CA ALA A 266 -6.20 3.92 25.59
C ALA A 266 -7.23 2.97 26.22
N LEU A 267 -7.18 1.67 25.90
CA LEU A 267 -8.01 0.63 26.51
C LEU A 267 -7.74 0.46 28.00
N LEU A 268 -6.48 0.50 28.42
CA LEU A 268 -6.10 0.45 29.84
C LEU A 268 -6.64 1.66 30.60
N VAL A 269 -6.49 2.87 30.07
CA VAL A 269 -7.03 4.10 30.67
C VAL A 269 -8.55 4.02 30.76
N GLY A 270 -9.22 3.56 29.70
CA GLY A 270 -10.66 3.31 29.72
C GLY A 270 -11.09 2.29 30.78
N GLY A 271 -10.35 1.20 30.93
CA GLY A 271 -10.57 0.17 31.94
C GLY A 271 -10.41 0.71 33.39
N ILE A 272 -9.38 1.52 33.65
CA ILE A 272 -9.19 2.21 34.91
C ILE A 272 -10.36 3.16 35.19
N GLY A 273 -10.85 3.87 34.17
CA GLY A 273 -12.03 4.74 34.25
C GLY A 273 -13.28 3.95 34.65
N VAL A 274 -13.50 2.77 34.07
CA VAL A 274 -14.60 1.87 34.46
C VAL A 274 -14.45 1.41 35.88
N ALA A 275 -13.26 0.94 36.28
CA ALA A 275 -13.00 0.48 37.64
C ALA A 275 -13.28 1.59 38.69
N ASN A 276 -12.80 2.81 38.41
CA ASN A 276 -13.03 3.96 39.28
C ASN A 276 -14.52 4.33 39.39
N THR A 277 -15.22 4.35 38.26
CA THR A 277 -16.67 4.61 38.22
C THR A 277 -17.43 3.56 39.03
N MET A 278 -17.05 2.28 38.91
CA MET A 278 -17.68 1.19 39.66
C MET A 278 -17.37 1.26 41.15
N VAL A 279 -16.14 1.65 41.58
CA VAL A 279 -15.80 1.85 43.00
C VAL A 279 -16.69 2.94 43.60
N VAL A 280 -16.85 4.08 42.91
CA VAL A 280 -17.71 5.16 43.38
C VAL A 280 -19.17 4.72 43.43
N ALA A 281 -19.66 3.99 42.40
CA ALA A 281 -21.03 3.45 42.39
C ALA A 281 -21.29 2.51 43.59
N VAL A 282 -20.34 1.68 43.95
CA VAL A 282 -20.43 0.81 45.15
C VAL A 282 -20.50 1.65 46.43
N LEU A 283 -19.71 2.71 46.56
CA LEU A 283 -19.71 3.59 47.74
C LEU A 283 -21.04 4.37 47.86
N GLU A 284 -21.53 4.92 46.77
CA GLU A 284 -22.80 5.69 46.74
C GLU A 284 -24.02 4.78 47.04
N ARG A 285 -23.97 3.51 46.65
CA ARG A 285 -25.08 2.52 46.86
C ARG A 285 -24.84 1.59 48.04
N ARG A 286 -23.94 1.98 48.99
CA ARG A 286 -23.56 1.15 50.13
C ARG A 286 -24.73 0.77 50.99
N ALA A 287 -25.65 1.71 51.31
CA ALA A 287 -26.83 1.45 52.11
C ALA A 287 -27.81 0.45 51.40
N GLU A 288 -27.99 0.59 50.10
CA GLU A 288 -28.81 -0.32 49.26
C GLU A 288 -28.21 -1.75 49.29
N ILE A 289 -26.90 -1.88 49.12
CA ILE A 289 -26.18 -3.16 49.21
C ILE A 289 -26.36 -3.78 50.57
N GLY A 290 -26.22 -2.98 51.66
CA GLY A 290 -26.42 -3.43 53.03
C GLY A 290 -27.83 -3.95 53.30
N LEU A 291 -28.85 -3.23 52.84
CA LEU A 291 -30.24 -3.66 52.92
C LEU A 291 -30.50 -4.98 52.20
N ARG A 292 -30.03 -5.12 50.95
CA ARG A 292 -30.17 -6.38 50.21
C ARG A 292 -29.47 -7.55 50.92
N ARG A 293 -28.30 -7.31 51.46
CA ARG A 293 -27.55 -8.31 52.27
C ARG A 293 -28.29 -8.70 53.55
N ALA A 294 -28.91 -7.73 54.23
CA ALA A 294 -29.75 -7.98 55.43
C ALA A 294 -31.00 -8.82 55.08
N LEU A 295 -31.59 -8.60 53.89
CA LEU A 295 -32.75 -9.36 53.36
C LEU A 295 -32.34 -10.73 52.77
N GLY A 296 -31.07 -11.19 52.91
CA GLY A 296 -30.61 -12.52 52.54
C GLY A 296 -29.94 -12.64 51.15
N ALA A 297 -29.62 -11.55 50.48
CA ALA A 297 -28.89 -11.64 49.22
C ALA A 297 -27.48 -12.23 49.43
N THR A 298 -27.11 -13.17 48.56
CA THR A 298 -25.79 -13.83 48.64
C THR A 298 -24.68 -12.91 48.09
N ARG A 299 -23.44 -13.18 48.52
CA ARG A 299 -22.27 -12.46 47.99
C ARG A 299 -22.12 -12.63 46.48
N GLY A 300 -22.50 -13.80 45.93
CA GLY A 300 -22.49 -14.10 44.51
C GLY A 300 -23.46 -13.22 43.71
N GLN A 301 -24.67 -13.00 44.24
CA GLN A 301 -25.68 -12.14 43.59
C GLN A 301 -25.21 -10.68 43.49
N ILE A 302 -24.61 -10.16 44.57
CA ILE A 302 -24.04 -8.80 44.55
C ILE A 302 -22.87 -8.69 43.57
N ARG A 303 -21.94 -9.68 43.56
CA ARG A 303 -20.87 -9.72 42.56
C ARG A 303 -21.39 -9.74 41.14
N GLY A 304 -22.33 -10.65 40.85
CA GLY A 304 -22.94 -10.79 39.50
C GLY A 304 -23.59 -9.49 39.03
N GLN A 305 -24.30 -8.78 39.91
CA GLN A 305 -24.96 -7.53 39.59
C GLN A 305 -23.94 -6.43 39.18
N PHE A 306 -22.90 -6.20 39.95
CA PHE A 306 -21.91 -5.16 39.63
C PHE A 306 -21.01 -5.55 38.47
N LEU A 307 -20.70 -6.85 38.30
CA LEU A 307 -19.94 -7.36 37.19
C LEU A 307 -20.72 -7.20 35.87
N SER A 308 -22.02 -7.53 35.86
CA SER A 308 -22.84 -7.31 34.66
C SER A 308 -22.95 -5.83 34.30
N GLU A 309 -23.04 -4.92 35.30
CA GLU A 309 -23.09 -3.48 35.07
C GLU A 309 -21.78 -2.97 34.43
N SER A 310 -20.60 -3.45 34.86
CA SER A 310 -19.31 -3.08 34.24
C SER A 310 -19.14 -3.65 32.85
N VAL A 311 -19.59 -4.91 32.61
CA VAL A 311 -19.54 -5.53 31.28
C VAL A 311 -20.46 -4.81 30.31
N VAL A 312 -21.69 -4.46 30.72
CA VAL A 312 -22.62 -3.70 29.87
C VAL A 312 -22.03 -2.34 29.49
N LEU A 313 -21.45 -1.61 30.46
CA LEU A 313 -20.83 -0.31 30.19
C LEU A 313 -19.66 -0.43 29.19
N ALA A 314 -18.79 -1.43 29.39
CA ALA A 314 -17.67 -1.68 28.52
C ALA A 314 -18.10 -2.14 27.12
N THR A 315 -19.15 -2.96 27.03
CA THR A 315 -19.72 -3.41 25.74
C THR A 315 -20.33 -2.25 24.98
N LEU A 316 -21.07 -1.35 25.65
CA LEU A 316 -21.60 -0.14 25.01
C LEU A 316 -20.48 0.77 24.48
N GLY A 317 -19.40 0.96 25.29
CA GLY A 317 -18.19 1.65 24.82
C GLY A 317 -17.56 0.96 23.62
N GLY A 318 -17.47 -0.38 23.66
CA GLY A 318 -16.95 -1.19 22.56
C GLY A 318 -17.74 -1.07 21.26
N LEU A 319 -19.05 -1.14 21.35
CA LEU A 319 -19.94 -0.96 20.20
C LEU A 319 -19.87 0.46 19.63
N ALA A 320 -19.85 1.48 20.49
CA ALA A 320 -19.68 2.86 20.06
C ALA A 320 -18.32 3.09 19.41
N GLY A 321 -17.25 2.51 19.96
CA GLY A 321 -15.91 2.56 19.38
C GLY A 321 -15.83 1.85 18.04
N THR A 322 -16.46 0.68 17.92
CA THR A 322 -16.56 -0.06 16.65
C THR A 322 -17.29 0.78 15.59
N ALA A 323 -18.42 1.38 15.94
CA ALA A 323 -19.18 2.22 15.01
C ALA A 323 -18.37 3.45 14.58
N LEU A 324 -17.71 4.14 15.52
CA LEU A 324 -16.84 5.28 15.22
C LEU A 324 -15.66 4.89 14.34
N GLY A 325 -14.96 3.80 14.67
CA GLY A 325 -13.82 3.29 13.89
C GLY A 325 -14.21 2.90 12.46
N LEU A 326 -15.37 2.27 12.30
CA LEU A 326 -15.94 1.96 10.99
C LEU A 326 -16.26 3.22 10.20
N LEU A 327 -16.95 4.20 10.82
CA LEU A 327 -17.30 5.46 10.17
C LEU A 327 -16.06 6.21 9.67
N VAL A 328 -15.01 6.30 10.50
CA VAL A 328 -13.76 6.94 10.12
C VAL A 328 -13.07 6.17 8.97
N THR A 329 -13.03 4.84 9.05
CA THR A 329 -12.40 4.00 8.02
C THR A 329 -13.16 4.11 6.69
N VAL A 330 -14.51 4.06 6.72
CA VAL A 330 -15.36 4.21 5.53
C VAL A 330 -15.20 5.60 4.94
N GLY A 331 -15.25 6.65 5.76
CA GLY A 331 -15.09 8.03 5.32
C GLY A 331 -13.74 8.25 4.63
N TYR A 332 -12.66 7.78 5.24
CA TYR A 332 -11.31 7.91 4.67
C TYR A 332 -11.14 7.08 3.39
N ALA A 333 -11.60 5.83 3.37
CA ALA A 333 -11.53 4.97 2.19
C ALA A 333 -12.34 5.54 1.01
N SER A 334 -13.53 6.12 1.29
CA SER A 334 -14.37 6.76 0.28
C SER A 334 -13.71 8.01 -0.28
N TRP A 335 -13.09 8.84 0.56
CA TRP A 335 -12.36 10.03 0.13
C TRP A 335 -11.19 9.67 -0.80
N GLN A 336 -10.50 8.58 -0.51
CA GLN A 336 -9.37 8.08 -1.31
C GLN A 336 -9.80 7.24 -2.53
N ALA A 337 -11.10 6.99 -2.71
CA ALA A 337 -11.64 6.06 -3.70
C ALA A 337 -11.04 4.63 -3.60
N TRP A 338 -10.79 4.16 -2.37
CA TRP A 338 -10.28 2.83 -2.09
C TRP A 338 -11.42 1.82 -1.89
N PRO A 339 -11.21 0.53 -2.21
CA PRO A 339 -12.15 -0.51 -1.82
C PRO A 339 -12.19 -0.62 -0.29
N LEU A 340 -13.40 -0.66 0.26
CA LEU A 340 -13.57 -0.82 1.69
C LEU A 340 -13.23 -2.26 2.08
N VAL A 341 -12.21 -2.44 2.88
CA VAL A 341 -11.82 -3.71 3.47
C VAL A 341 -11.60 -3.50 4.96
N VAL A 342 -12.57 -3.96 5.75
CA VAL A 342 -12.44 -4.01 7.21
C VAL A 342 -12.38 -5.48 7.61
N PRO A 343 -11.26 -5.94 8.20
CA PRO A 343 -11.17 -7.31 8.67
C PRO A 343 -12.22 -7.57 9.76
N ALA A 344 -13.11 -8.54 9.56
CA ALA A 344 -14.13 -8.89 10.55
C ALA A 344 -13.49 -9.28 11.90
N THR A 345 -12.30 -9.85 11.86
CA THR A 345 -11.50 -10.17 13.05
C THR A 345 -11.23 -8.97 13.94
N SER A 346 -11.01 -7.77 13.36
CA SER A 346 -10.75 -6.54 14.11
C SER A 346 -11.99 -6.07 14.89
N ALA A 347 -13.18 -6.17 14.28
CA ALA A 347 -14.43 -5.82 14.95
C ALA A 347 -14.74 -6.78 16.10
N VAL A 348 -14.58 -8.10 15.84
CA VAL A 348 -14.78 -9.14 16.89
C VAL A 348 -13.76 -8.99 18.00
N ALA A 349 -12.49 -8.76 17.70
CA ALA A 349 -11.45 -8.53 18.69
C ALA A 349 -11.67 -7.24 19.49
N GLY A 350 -12.20 -6.17 18.87
CA GLY A 350 -12.55 -4.93 19.53
C GLY A 350 -13.65 -5.12 20.58
N VAL A 351 -14.77 -5.72 20.18
CA VAL A 351 -15.89 -5.98 21.11
C VAL A 351 -15.49 -7.01 22.18
N GLY A 352 -14.78 -8.08 21.80
CA GLY A 352 -14.28 -9.08 22.75
C GLY A 352 -13.29 -8.48 23.75
N GLY A 353 -12.39 -7.62 23.31
CA GLY A 353 -11.46 -6.86 24.14
C GLY A 353 -12.19 -5.93 25.11
N ALA A 354 -13.25 -5.25 24.66
CA ALA A 354 -14.09 -4.42 25.55
C ALA A 354 -14.73 -5.24 26.68
N VAL A 355 -15.31 -6.39 26.33
CA VAL A 355 -15.90 -7.31 27.31
C VAL A 355 -14.84 -7.78 28.31
N ALA A 356 -13.68 -8.22 27.84
CA ALA A 356 -12.58 -8.66 28.69
C ALA A 356 -12.13 -7.56 29.66
N ILE A 357 -11.97 -6.33 29.18
CA ILE A 357 -11.62 -5.17 30.01
C ILE A 357 -12.74 -4.86 31.01
N GLY A 358 -14.00 -4.93 30.60
CA GLY A 358 -15.15 -4.76 31.50
C GLY A 358 -15.19 -5.77 32.63
N VAL A 359 -14.86 -7.04 32.35
CA VAL A 359 -14.71 -8.07 33.35
C VAL A 359 -13.54 -7.76 34.27
N LEU A 360 -12.35 -7.54 33.76
CA LEU A 360 -11.15 -7.29 34.56
C LEU A 360 -11.28 -6.04 35.45
N ALA A 361 -11.76 -4.95 34.88
CA ALA A 361 -11.99 -3.69 35.58
C ALA A 361 -13.08 -3.81 36.66
N GLY A 362 -14.10 -4.67 36.43
CA GLY A 362 -15.20 -4.93 37.35
C GLY A 362 -14.86 -5.84 38.53
N VAL A 363 -13.87 -6.75 38.39
CA VAL A 363 -13.57 -7.77 39.44
C VAL A 363 -13.28 -7.14 40.79
N TYR A 364 -12.37 -6.17 40.88
CA TYR A 364 -12.00 -5.54 42.12
C TYR A 364 -13.18 -4.81 42.80
N PRO A 365 -13.91 -3.90 42.14
CA PRO A 365 -15.09 -3.26 42.75
C PRO A 365 -16.16 -4.24 43.18
N CYS A 366 -16.42 -5.28 42.38
CA CYS A 366 -17.42 -6.31 42.70
C CYS A 366 -17.07 -7.10 43.94
N MET A 367 -15.78 -7.48 44.12
CA MET A 367 -15.33 -8.16 45.33
C MET A 367 -15.46 -7.27 46.56
N ARG A 368 -15.13 -5.98 46.42
CA ARG A 368 -15.26 -5.01 47.52
C ARG A 368 -16.71 -4.82 47.94
N ALA A 369 -17.64 -4.68 46.96
CA ALA A 369 -19.07 -4.59 47.21
C ALA A 369 -19.62 -5.82 47.98
N ALA A 370 -19.21 -7.02 47.58
CA ALA A 370 -19.67 -8.27 48.19
C ALA A 370 -19.15 -8.53 49.59
N ARG A 371 -18.05 -7.88 50.00
CA ARG A 371 -17.48 -7.99 51.38
C ARG A 371 -18.11 -7.05 52.37
N LEU A 372 -18.95 -6.09 51.98
CA LEU A 372 -19.65 -5.20 52.88
C LEU A 372 -20.60 -6.00 53.81
N THR A 373 -20.45 -5.81 55.12
CA THR A 373 -21.37 -6.38 56.12
C THR A 373 -22.60 -5.47 56.27
N PRO A 374 -23.78 -6.04 56.58
CA PRO A 374 -24.99 -5.23 56.79
C PRO A 374 -24.80 -4.13 57.85
N THR A 375 -24.07 -4.46 58.93
CA THR A 375 -23.77 -3.53 60.05
C THR A 375 -22.88 -2.37 59.60
N GLN A 376 -21.83 -2.63 58.82
CA GLN A 376 -20.95 -1.59 58.28
C GLN A 376 -21.63 -0.72 57.21
N ALA A 377 -22.61 -1.26 56.53
CA ALA A 377 -23.31 -0.54 55.48
C ALA A 377 -24.40 0.43 56.03
N LEU A 378 -24.96 0.12 57.21
CA LEU A 378 -26.02 0.90 57.84
C LEU A 378 -25.49 1.86 58.94
N ALA A 379 -24.26 1.68 59.41
CA ALA A 379 -23.64 2.49 60.48
C ALA A 379 -23.11 3.87 60.02
N THR A 380 -23.26 4.24 58.76
CA THR A 380 -22.85 5.53 58.18
C THR A 380 -24.07 6.31 57.73
N VAL A 381 -24.84 6.82 58.66
CA VAL A 381 -25.79 7.93 58.52
C VAL A 381 -25.25 9.09 59.34
#